data_fe6cfa623083c93c999a447786b3637a
#
_entry.id   fe6cfa623083c93c999a447786b3637a
#
_cell.length_a   1.000
_cell.length_b   1.000
_cell.length_c   1.000
_cell.angle_alpha   90.00
_cell.angle_beta   90.00
_cell.angle_gamma   90.00
#
_symmetry.space_group_name_H-M   'P 1'
#
loop_
_entity.id
_entity.type
_entity.pdbx_description
1 polymer ?
#
loop_
_entity_poly.entity_id
_entity_poly.type
_entity_poly.pdbx_seq_one_letter_code
_entity_poly.pdbx_strand_id
1 'polypeptide(L)'
;DYIGKLSNTWSLSDYSISGLITSFFQRGAFIDLGIVLVLVTEVFPNDSFVVIGIYILKSLLSIYYSGFQRVLKRVQFILTDSPGYTFFPLVLLAIVTYIMAFCIYLLERDFDSEHFGSITRALWFSIVTSTTIGYGDVTPSTTLGKFVAIGFGIVGIVCVALLTANILESNSRFNELEESSDA
;
A
#
# COMPACT_ATOMS: atom_id res chain seq x y z
N ASP A 1 19.35 -10.03 -31.41
CA ASP A 1 20.37 -9.04 -30.95
C ASP A 1 19.99 -8.37 -29.62
N TYR A 2 19.46 -9.22 -28.73
CA TYR A 2 19.01 -8.80 -27.39
C TYR A 2 20.18 -8.51 -26.45
N ILE A 3 21.34 -9.16 -26.69
CA ILE A 3 22.56 -8.99 -25.89
C ILE A 3 23.26 -7.66 -26.21
N GLY A 4 23.16 -7.16 -27.44
CA GLY A 4 23.74 -5.87 -27.85
C GLY A 4 22.99 -4.67 -27.25
N LYS A 5 21.70 -4.81 -26.94
CA LYS A 5 20.89 -3.75 -26.28
C LYS A 5 21.12 -3.66 -24.77
N LEU A 6 21.50 -4.76 -24.12
CA LEU A 6 21.83 -4.79 -22.70
C LEU A 6 23.21 -4.21 -22.37
N SER A 7 24.17 -4.27 -23.32
CA SER A 7 25.51 -3.71 -23.11
C SER A 7 25.57 -2.18 -23.19
N ASN A 8 24.57 -1.51 -23.80
CA ASN A 8 24.53 -0.06 -23.91
C ASN A 8 23.84 0.65 -22.75
N THR A 9 23.19 -0.09 -21.83
CA THR A 9 22.49 0.50 -20.68
C THR A 9 23.29 0.54 -19.39
N TRP A 10 24.49 -0.05 -19.37
CA TRP A 10 25.35 -0.11 -18.17
C TRP A 10 26.78 0.33 -18.46
N SER A 11 26.98 1.50 -19.05
CA SER A 11 28.32 2.10 -19.02
C SER A 11 28.53 2.73 -17.64
N LEU A 12 29.46 2.13 -16.87
CA LEU A 12 29.90 2.63 -15.56
C LEU A 12 30.53 4.05 -15.66
N SER A 13 30.64 4.62 -16.89
CA SER A 13 31.17 5.96 -17.12
C SER A 13 30.19 7.08 -16.77
N ASP A 14 28.88 6.80 -16.62
CA ASP A 14 27.88 7.81 -16.27
C ASP A 14 27.73 8.03 -14.76
N TYR A 15 28.38 7.21 -13.93
CA TYR A 15 28.54 7.49 -12.50
C TYR A 15 29.74 8.44 -12.26
N SER A 16 29.71 9.60 -12.90
CA SER A 16 30.57 10.68 -12.47
C SER A 16 30.24 11.02 -11.01
N ILE A 17 31.27 11.13 -10.17
CA ILE A 17 31.11 11.55 -8.76
C ILE A 17 30.31 12.84 -8.67
N SER A 18 30.43 13.74 -9.65
CA SER A 18 29.59 14.95 -9.80
C SER A 18 28.11 14.62 -10.03
N GLY A 19 27.76 13.59 -10.82
CA GLY A 19 26.38 13.15 -11.04
C GLY A 19 25.75 12.54 -9.78
N LEU A 20 26.52 11.77 -9.01
CA LEU A 20 26.07 11.25 -7.71
C LEU A 20 25.88 12.39 -6.70
N ILE A 21 26.79 13.35 -6.64
CA ILE A 21 26.71 14.52 -5.78
C ILE A 21 25.48 15.35 -6.15
N THR A 22 25.28 15.67 -7.43
CA THR A 22 24.10 16.46 -7.88
C THR A 22 22.79 15.73 -7.61
N SER A 23 22.72 14.41 -7.84
CA SER A 23 21.51 13.64 -7.52
C SER A 23 21.24 13.56 -6.01
N PHE A 24 22.31 13.52 -5.20
CA PHE A 24 22.22 13.56 -3.75
C PHE A 24 21.70 14.92 -3.27
N PHE A 25 22.21 16.01 -3.86
CA PHE A 25 21.76 17.38 -3.58
C PHE A 25 20.32 17.64 -4.03
N GLN A 26 19.91 17.14 -5.20
CA GLN A 26 18.57 17.33 -5.75
C GLN A 26 17.47 16.53 -5.02
N ARG A 27 17.82 15.43 -4.34
CA ARG A 27 16.85 14.55 -3.67
C ARG A 27 16.57 14.89 -2.20
N GLY A 28 16.96 16.06 -1.73
CA GLY A 28 16.68 16.49 -0.36
C GLY A 28 17.49 15.74 0.72
N ALA A 29 18.59 15.09 0.31
CA ALA A 29 19.48 14.34 1.22
C ALA A 29 20.06 15.21 2.35
N PHE A 30 20.17 16.54 2.16
CA PHE A 30 20.55 17.45 3.23
C PHE A 30 19.50 17.53 4.33
N ILE A 31 18.23 17.47 3.95
CA ILE A 31 17.12 17.46 4.91
C ILE A 31 17.18 16.15 5.70
N ASP A 32 17.47 15.02 5.02
CA ASP A 32 17.67 13.74 5.68
C ASP A 32 18.85 13.74 6.63
N LEU A 33 19.99 14.26 6.17
CA LEU A 33 21.19 14.40 6.99
C LEU A 33 20.94 15.33 8.19
N GLY A 34 20.23 16.44 7.98
CA GLY A 34 19.83 17.37 9.04
C GLY A 34 18.94 16.72 10.07
N ILE A 35 17.97 15.93 9.64
CA ILE A 35 17.06 15.18 10.53
C ILE A 35 17.83 14.12 11.32
N VAL A 36 18.70 13.36 10.67
CA VAL A 36 19.57 12.37 11.35
C VAL A 36 20.47 13.06 12.37
N LEU A 37 21.06 14.18 12.01
CA LEU A 37 21.90 14.96 12.92
C LEU A 37 21.13 15.44 14.15
N VAL A 38 19.91 15.96 13.95
CA VAL A 38 19.03 16.39 15.06
C VAL A 38 18.64 15.21 15.95
N LEU A 39 18.35 14.05 15.38
CA LEU A 39 18.02 12.85 16.16
C LEU A 39 19.21 12.26 16.92
N VAL A 40 20.41 12.32 16.35
CA VAL A 40 21.64 11.78 16.96
C VAL A 40 22.20 12.71 18.03
N THR A 41 22.06 14.03 17.86
CA THR A 41 22.63 15.00 18.80
C THR A 41 21.74 15.34 19.99
N GLU A 42 20.50 14.82 20.03
CA GLU A 42 19.52 15.12 21.09
C GLU A 42 19.40 16.64 21.40
N VAL A 43 19.65 17.48 20.38
CA VAL A 43 19.66 18.95 20.52
C VAL A 43 18.28 19.48 20.95
N PHE A 44 17.19 18.74 20.67
CA PHE A 44 15.85 19.08 21.11
C PHE A 44 15.35 18.03 22.12
N PRO A 45 15.49 18.29 23.43
CA PRO A 45 14.99 17.41 24.45
C PRO A 45 13.45 17.37 24.37
N ASN A 46 12.91 16.20 24.12
CA ASN A 46 11.49 15.82 24.22
C ASN A 46 10.45 16.54 23.34
N ASP A 47 10.79 17.50 22.51
CA ASP A 47 9.84 18.13 21.59
C ASP A 47 9.73 17.34 20.26
N SER A 48 9.26 16.10 20.39
CA SER A 48 8.95 15.21 19.25
C SER A 48 8.10 15.88 18.16
N PHE A 49 7.32 16.89 18.53
CA PHE A 49 6.47 17.66 17.61
C PHE A 49 7.27 18.43 16.54
N VAL A 50 8.45 18.97 16.89
CA VAL A 50 9.29 19.69 15.90
C VAL A 50 9.87 18.71 14.89
N VAL A 51 10.36 17.57 15.34
CA VAL A 51 10.90 16.51 14.47
C VAL A 51 9.80 15.96 13.56
N ILE A 52 8.61 15.66 14.11
CA ILE A 52 7.44 15.24 13.35
C ILE A 52 7.05 16.31 12.32
N GLY A 53 7.04 17.60 12.69
CA GLY A 53 6.74 18.71 11.79
C GLY A 53 7.72 18.78 10.61
N ILE A 54 9.01 18.60 10.86
CA ILE A 54 10.05 18.56 9.80
C ILE A 54 9.85 17.33 8.88
N TYR A 55 9.51 16.16 9.42
CA TYR A 55 9.22 14.97 8.61
C TYR A 55 7.98 15.16 7.74
N ILE A 56 6.91 15.76 8.28
CA ILE A 56 5.69 16.07 7.52
C ILE A 56 6.02 17.05 6.39
N LEU A 57 6.73 18.15 6.70
CA LEU A 57 7.13 19.14 5.72
C LEU A 57 7.99 18.51 4.60
N LYS A 58 8.98 17.70 4.97
CA LYS A 58 9.80 16.97 4.01
C LYS A 58 8.96 16.06 3.12
N SER A 59 8.02 15.29 3.70
CA SER A 59 7.15 14.40 2.95
C SER A 59 6.29 15.17 1.95
N LEU A 60 5.74 16.31 2.35
CA LEU A 60 4.97 17.19 1.48
C LEU A 60 5.81 17.76 0.34
N LEU A 61 7.04 18.22 0.64
CA LEU A 61 7.97 18.73 -0.38
C LEU A 61 8.40 17.60 -1.34
N SER A 62 8.69 16.41 -0.84
CA SER A 62 9.03 15.24 -1.66
C SER A 62 7.90 14.87 -2.61
N ILE A 63 6.65 14.88 -2.14
CA ILE A 63 5.46 14.67 -2.97
C ILE A 63 5.37 15.74 -4.07
N TYR A 64 5.60 16.99 -3.73
CA TYR A 64 5.57 18.10 -4.71
C TYR A 64 6.64 17.95 -5.79
N TYR A 65 7.89 17.58 -5.41
CA TYR A 65 9.03 17.46 -6.35
C TYR A 65 9.08 16.13 -7.10
N SER A 66 8.45 15.05 -6.62
CA SER A 66 8.58 13.71 -7.21
C SER A 66 7.69 13.42 -8.42
N GLY A 67 7.11 14.45 -9.04
CA GLY A 67 6.21 14.25 -10.18
C GLY A 67 4.84 13.71 -9.79
N PHE A 68 4.34 14.12 -8.63
CA PHE A 68 3.02 13.78 -8.08
C PHE A 68 1.89 13.87 -9.12
N GLN A 69 1.96 14.85 -10.02
CA GLN A 69 1.01 14.98 -11.12
C GLN A 69 0.99 13.75 -12.04
N ARG A 70 2.14 13.11 -12.26
CA ARG A 70 2.23 11.89 -13.08
C ARG A 70 1.59 10.71 -12.34
N VAL A 71 1.84 10.61 -11.04
CA VAL A 71 1.21 9.57 -10.20
C VAL A 71 -0.31 9.76 -10.17
N LEU A 72 -0.79 11.00 -10.00
CA LEU A 72 -2.22 11.29 -10.03
C LEU A 72 -2.87 10.93 -11.38
N LYS A 73 -2.23 11.27 -12.50
CA LYS A 73 -2.74 10.88 -13.83
C LYS A 73 -2.83 9.36 -13.97
N ARG A 74 -1.83 8.61 -13.51
CA ARG A 74 -1.86 7.14 -13.52
C ARG A 74 -2.99 6.59 -12.65
N VAL A 75 -3.13 7.07 -11.43
CA VAL A 75 -4.22 6.65 -10.54
C VAL A 75 -5.59 6.98 -11.16
N GLN A 76 -5.75 8.19 -11.70
CA GLN A 76 -6.97 8.58 -12.40
C GLN A 76 -7.25 7.66 -13.58
N PHE A 77 -6.26 7.35 -14.40
CA PHE A 77 -6.39 6.43 -15.53
C PHE A 77 -6.85 5.04 -15.06
N ILE A 78 -6.19 4.45 -14.06
CA ILE A 78 -6.57 3.14 -13.49
C ILE A 78 -8.03 3.12 -13.02
N LEU A 79 -8.50 4.20 -12.43
CA LEU A 79 -9.89 4.30 -11.94
C LEU A 79 -10.92 4.54 -13.05
N THR A 80 -10.53 5.14 -14.19
CA THR A 80 -11.45 5.56 -15.26
C THR A 80 -11.41 4.70 -16.50
N ASP A 81 -10.27 4.04 -16.80
CA ASP A 81 -10.10 3.23 -18.00
C ASP A 81 -11.01 1.99 -17.98
N SER A 82 -11.04 1.29 -16.86
CA SER A 82 -11.83 0.07 -16.71
C SER A 82 -12.50 0.00 -15.33
N PRO A 83 -13.47 0.88 -15.01
CA PRO A 83 -14.04 0.98 -13.68
C PRO A 83 -14.65 -0.33 -13.19
N GLY A 84 -15.33 -1.07 -14.07
CA GLY A 84 -15.94 -2.36 -13.72
C GLY A 84 -14.92 -3.37 -13.20
N TYR A 85 -13.79 -3.51 -13.85
CA TYR A 85 -12.74 -4.45 -13.43
C TYR A 85 -12.00 -4.01 -12.18
N THR A 86 -11.88 -2.70 -11.94
CA THR A 86 -11.21 -2.17 -10.76
C THR A 86 -12.11 -2.19 -9.52
N PHE A 87 -13.37 -1.79 -9.67
CA PHE A 87 -14.30 -1.73 -8.55
C PHE A 87 -14.92 -3.08 -8.19
N PHE A 88 -15.06 -4.01 -9.14
CA PHE A 88 -15.66 -5.32 -8.88
C PHE A 88 -14.96 -6.10 -7.75
N PRO A 89 -13.62 -6.28 -7.75
CA PRO A 89 -12.93 -6.98 -6.66
C PRO A 89 -13.05 -6.26 -5.31
N LEU A 90 -13.09 -4.93 -5.30
CA LEU A 90 -13.27 -4.14 -4.07
C LEU A 90 -14.67 -4.34 -3.48
N VAL A 91 -15.71 -4.27 -4.32
CA VAL A 91 -17.08 -4.51 -3.88
C VAL A 91 -17.26 -5.95 -3.42
N LEU A 92 -16.68 -6.90 -4.16
CA LEU A 92 -16.70 -8.31 -3.79
C LEU A 92 -16.01 -8.53 -2.43
N LEU A 93 -14.82 -7.95 -2.22
CA LEU A 93 -14.11 -8.02 -0.95
C LEU A 93 -14.96 -7.45 0.20
N ALA A 94 -15.60 -6.31 0.00
CA ALA A 94 -16.46 -5.69 1.00
C ALA A 94 -17.67 -6.58 1.36
N ILE A 95 -18.32 -7.17 0.36
CA ILE A 95 -19.45 -8.10 0.56
C ILE A 95 -18.98 -9.34 1.31
N VAL A 96 -17.90 -9.97 0.86
CA VAL A 96 -17.32 -11.16 1.49
C VAL A 96 -16.94 -10.89 2.94
N THR A 97 -16.29 -9.77 3.21
CA THR A 97 -15.91 -9.36 4.56
C THR A 97 -17.13 -9.12 5.46
N TYR A 98 -18.17 -8.51 4.93
CA TYR A 98 -19.41 -8.29 5.66
C TYR A 98 -20.14 -9.62 6.00
N ILE A 99 -20.22 -10.54 5.01
CA ILE A 99 -20.80 -11.87 5.24
C ILE A 99 -19.99 -12.65 6.28
N MET A 100 -18.66 -12.62 6.19
CA MET A 100 -17.77 -13.22 7.19
C MET A 100 -18.06 -12.67 8.58
N ALA A 101 -18.14 -11.34 8.73
CA ALA A 101 -18.42 -10.70 10.00
C ALA A 101 -19.75 -11.17 10.60
N PHE A 102 -20.78 -11.30 9.77
CA PHE A 102 -22.08 -11.79 10.21
C PHE A 102 -22.03 -13.26 10.65
N CYS A 103 -21.37 -14.12 9.88
CA CYS A 103 -21.19 -15.53 10.22
C CYS A 103 -20.40 -15.70 11.53
N ILE A 104 -19.28 -15.01 11.67
CA ILE A 104 -18.44 -15.06 12.87
C ILE A 104 -19.21 -14.53 14.08
N TYR A 105 -19.93 -13.41 13.94
CA TYR A 105 -20.77 -12.89 15.01
C TYR A 105 -21.77 -13.93 15.52
N LEU A 106 -22.49 -14.62 14.61
CA LEU A 106 -23.47 -15.64 14.99
C LEU A 106 -22.86 -16.86 15.67
N LEU A 107 -21.65 -17.24 15.26
CA LEU A 107 -20.98 -18.44 15.78
C LEU A 107 -20.26 -18.19 17.11
N GLU A 108 -19.75 -16.99 17.34
CA GLU A 108 -18.86 -16.69 18.47
C GLU A 108 -19.52 -15.88 19.60
N ARG A 109 -20.60 -15.12 19.33
CA ARG A 109 -21.20 -14.17 20.29
C ARG A 109 -21.58 -14.82 21.64
N ASP A 110 -22.02 -16.09 21.63
CA ASP A 110 -22.47 -16.79 22.81
C ASP A 110 -21.31 -17.50 23.56
N PHE A 111 -20.16 -17.68 22.88
CA PHE A 111 -18.96 -18.34 23.42
C PHE A 111 -17.90 -17.33 23.86
N ASP A 112 -17.76 -16.22 23.15
CA ASP A 112 -16.80 -15.16 23.42
C ASP A 112 -17.46 -13.77 23.21
N SER A 113 -18.30 -13.42 24.15
CA SER A 113 -19.02 -12.14 24.11
C SER A 113 -18.12 -10.93 24.33
N GLU A 114 -16.95 -11.10 24.92
CA GLU A 114 -15.98 -10.04 25.10
C GLU A 114 -15.42 -9.57 23.75
N HIS A 115 -15.06 -10.49 22.86
CA HIS A 115 -14.45 -10.18 21.55
C HIS A 115 -15.48 -10.14 20.42
N PHE A 116 -16.56 -10.91 20.49
CA PHE A 116 -17.58 -11.03 19.44
C PHE A 116 -19.01 -10.65 19.87
N GLY A 117 -19.18 -10.01 21.02
CA GLY A 117 -20.50 -9.59 21.53
C GLY A 117 -21.20 -8.50 20.71
N SER A 118 -20.56 -7.96 19.67
CA SER A 118 -21.17 -7.01 18.73
C SER A 118 -20.72 -7.27 17.29
N ILE A 119 -21.61 -6.94 16.33
CA ILE A 119 -21.29 -7.05 14.90
C ILE A 119 -20.08 -6.20 14.50
N THR A 120 -19.88 -5.05 15.16
CA THR A 120 -18.75 -4.15 14.91
C THR A 120 -17.41 -4.82 15.25
N ARG A 121 -17.35 -5.60 16.35
CA ARG A 121 -16.13 -6.34 16.73
C ARG A 121 -15.86 -7.49 15.76
N ALA A 122 -16.91 -8.22 15.37
CA ALA A 122 -16.78 -9.24 14.33
C ALA A 122 -16.35 -8.65 12.97
N LEU A 123 -16.82 -7.45 12.64
CA LEU A 123 -16.42 -6.72 11.44
C LEU A 123 -14.93 -6.32 11.50
N TRP A 124 -14.45 -5.84 12.65
CA TRP A 124 -13.03 -5.58 12.87
C TRP A 124 -12.17 -6.81 12.55
N PHE A 125 -12.49 -7.94 13.20
CA PHE A 125 -11.80 -9.20 12.93
C PHE A 125 -11.82 -9.57 11.45
N SER A 126 -12.99 -9.46 10.81
CA SER A 126 -13.17 -9.84 9.40
C SER A 126 -12.38 -8.95 8.46
N ILE A 127 -12.33 -7.64 8.68
CA ILE A 127 -11.52 -6.71 7.89
C ILE A 127 -10.03 -7.05 8.05
N VAL A 128 -9.56 -7.19 9.28
CA VAL A 128 -8.15 -7.46 9.58
C VAL A 128 -7.70 -8.81 8.99
N THR A 129 -8.59 -9.80 8.98
CA THR A 129 -8.32 -11.12 8.40
C THR A 129 -8.37 -11.09 6.87
N SER A 130 -9.41 -10.51 6.27
CA SER A 130 -9.57 -10.45 4.81
C SER A 130 -8.51 -9.59 4.13
N THR A 131 -8.01 -8.57 4.82
CA THR A 131 -6.90 -7.72 4.33
C THR A 131 -5.51 -8.30 4.63
N THR A 132 -5.43 -9.50 5.22
CA THR A 132 -4.18 -10.19 5.58
C THR A 132 -3.31 -9.44 6.61
N ILE A 133 -3.84 -8.47 7.34
CA ILE A 133 -3.12 -7.74 8.40
C ILE A 133 -2.88 -8.67 9.60
N GLY A 134 -3.93 -9.34 10.10
CA GLY A 134 -3.84 -10.38 11.11
C GLY A 134 -3.19 -9.97 12.44
N TYR A 135 -3.68 -8.94 13.10
CA TYR A 135 -3.12 -8.50 14.41
C TYR A 135 -3.12 -9.60 15.47
N GLY A 136 -4.07 -10.55 15.41
CA GLY A 136 -4.19 -11.63 16.39
C GLY A 136 -4.76 -11.18 17.75
N ASP A 137 -5.25 -9.97 17.85
CA ASP A 137 -5.91 -9.39 19.03
C ASP A 137 -7.28 -10.04 19.29
N VAL A 138 -7.96 -10.45 18.23
CA VAL A 138 -9.24 -11.16 18.26
C VAL A 138 -9.15 -12.36 17.33
N THR A 139 -9.55 -13.55 17.82
CA THR A 139 -9.56 -14.80 17.04
C THR A 139 -10.73 -15.68 17.44
N PRO A 140 -11.40 -16.39 16.50
CA PRO A 140 -12.49 -17.28 16.82
C PRO A 140 -12.07 -18.37 17.81
N SER A 141 -12.88 -18.60 18.83
CA SER A 141 -12.69 -19.65 19.84
C SER A 141 -13.25 -20.99 19.37
N THR A 142 -14.38 -20.97 18.66
CA THR A 142 -15.06 -22.20 18.22
C THR A 142 -14.39 -22.81 16.99
N THR A 143 -14.50 -24.14 16.88
CA THR A 143 -13.97 -24.87 15.71
C THR A 143 -14.65 -24.43 14.40
N LEU A 144 -15.97 -24.20 14.42
CA LEU A 144 -16.71 -23.72 13.26
C LEU A 144 -16.30 -22.31 12.86
N GLY A 145 -16.13 -21.41 13.84
CA GLY A 145 -15.63 -20.05 13.59
C GLY A 145 -14.26 -20.05 12.92
N LYS A 146 -13.36 -20.95 13.35
CA LYS A 146 -12.03 -21.11 12.73
C LYS A 146 -12.12 -21.58 11.29
N PHE A 147 -12.97 -22.56 10.96
CA PHE A 147 -13.17 -23.03 9.59
C PHE A 147 -13.78 -21.93 8.70
N VAL A 148 -14.76 -21.20 9.22
CA VAL A 148 -15.34 -20.04 8.51
C VAL A 148 -14.28 -19.00 8.25
N ALA A 149 -13.47 -18.63 9.24
CA ALA A 149 -12.38 -17.68 9.08
C ALA A 149 -11.37 -18.10 8.01
N ILE A 150 -10.96 -19.37 7.98
CA ILE A 150 -10.05 -19.91 6.95
C ILE A 150 -10.68 -19.80 5.57
N GLY A 151 -11.93 -20.24 5.39
CA GLY A 151 -12.62 -20.23 4.10
C GLY A 151 -12.74 -18.80 3.53
N PHE A 152 -13.22 -17.86 4.34
CA PHE A 152 -13.34 -16.46 3.91
C PHE A 152 -12.00 -15.78 3.75
N GLY A 153 -10.98 -16.15 4.55
CA GLY A 153 -9.61 -15.66 4.38
C GLY A 153 -9.03 -16.00 3.01
N ILE A 154 -9.23 -17.23 2.54
CA ILE A 154 -8.82 -17.66 1.19
C ILE A 154 -9.52 -16.82 0.12
N VAL A 155 -10.83 -16.60 0.24
CA VAL A 155 -11.58 -15.76 -0.70
C VAL A 155 -11.07 -14.32 -0.67
N GLY A 156 -10.75 -13.78 0.51
CA GLY A 156 -10.15 -12.46 0.66
C GLY A 156 -8.83 -12.31 -0.11
N ILE A 157 -7.94 -13.30 0.00
CA ILE A 157 -6.67 -13.32 -0.74
C ILE A 157 -6.92 -13.30 -2.25
N VAL A 158 -7.88 -14.07 -2.75
CA VAL A 158 -8.24 -14.07 -4.18
C VAL A 158 -8.75 -12.70 -4.63
N CYS A 159 -9.60 -12.04 -3.85
CA CYS A 159 -10.08 -10.68 -4.16
C CYS A 159 -8.94 -9.67 -4.25
N VAL A 160 -7.99 -9.70 -3.30
CA VAL A 160 -6.81 -8.82 -3.32
C VAL A 160 -5.90 -9.12 -4.52
N ALA A 161 -5.72 -10.39 -4.86
CA ALA A 161 -4.93 -10.80 -6.02
C ALA A 161 -5.56 -10.31 -7.34
N LEU A 162 -6.89 -10.42 -7.49
CA LEU A 162 -7.62 -9.91 -8.65
C LEU A 162 -7.50 -8.38 -8.76
N LEU A 163 -7.63 -7.66 -7.65
CA LEU A 163 -7.44 -6.21 -7.63
C LEU A 163 -6.03 -5.82 -8.09
N THR A 164 -5.01 -6.50 -7.57
CA THR A 164 -3.61 -6.26 -7.93
C THR A 164 -3.37 -6.53 -9.41
N ALA A 165 -3.89 -7.64 -9.96
CA ALA A 165 -3.77 -7.98 -11.37
C ALA A 165 -4.38 -6.90 -12.28
N ASN A 166 -5.58 -6.41 -11.94
CA ASN A 166 -6.23 -5.34 -12.68
C ASN A 166 -5.46 -4.02 -12.65
N ILE A 167 -4.90 -3.65 -11.50
CA ILE A 167 -4.07 -2.45 -11.37
C ILE A 167 -2.82 -2.56 -12.25
N LEU A 168 -2.16 -3.72 -12.26
CA LEU A 168 -0.97 -3.96 -13.08
C LEU A 168 -1.30 -3.89 -14.57
N GLU A 169 -2.39 -4.49 -15.01
CA GLU A 169 -2.83 -4.45 -16.41
C GLU A 169 -3.17 -3.03 -16.86
N SER A 170 -3.92 -2.27 -16.06
CA SER A 170 -4.23 -0.86 -16.37
C SER A 170 -2.97 0.01 -16.42
N ASN A 171 -1.99 -0.24 -15.54
CA ASN A 171 -0.72 0.48 -15.56
C ASN A 171 0.11 0.13 -16.81
N SER A 172 0.08 -1.12 -17.28
CA SER A 172 0.75 -1.52 -18.54
C SER A 172 0.14 -0.77 -19.73
N ARG A 173 -1.18 -0.75 -19.83
CA ARG A 173 -1.90 0.01 -20.87
C ARG A 173 -1.61 1.51 -20.84
N PHE A 174 -1.51 2.10 -19.67
CA PHE A 174 -1.13 3.51 -19.53
C PHE A 174 0.27 3.79 -20.11
N ASN A 175 1.24 2.93 -19.83
CA ASN A 175 2.60 3.08 -20.37
C ASN A 175 2.64 2.93 -21.90
N GLU A 176 1.90 1.99 -22.48
CA GLU A 176 1.80 1.80 -23.93
C GLU A 176 1.22 3.05 -24.64
N LEU A 177 0.20 3.68 -24.03
CA LEU A 177 -0.39 4.91 -24.55
C LEU A 177 0.58 6.10 -24.45
N GLU A 178 1.35 6.20 -23.36
CA GLU A 178 2.36 7.25 -23.19
C GLU A 178 3.46 7.10 -24.24
N GLU A 179 3.98 5.89 -24.47
CA GLU A 179 4.99 5.61 -25.51
C GLU A 179 4.49 5.89 -26.93
N SER A 180 3.23 5.58 -27.22
CA SER A 180 2.63 5.84 -28.54
C SER A 180 2.38 7.33 -28.80
N SER A 181 2.27 8.15 -27.77
CA SER A 181 2.08 9.61 -27.90
C SER A 181 3.39 10.36 -28.12
N ASP A 182 4.52 9.76 -27.74
CA ASP A 182 5.86 10.35 -27.85
C ASP A 182 6.57 9.94 -29.17
N ALA A 183 5.99 9.02 -29.96
CA ALA A 183 6.51 8.54 -31.24
C ALA A 183 5.89 9.28 -32.43
#